data_9802f03803e941a47bfe5f1457b2597a
#
_entry.id   9802f03803e941a47bfe5f1457b2597a
#
_cell.length_a   1.000
_cell.length_b   1.000
_cell.length_c   1.000
_cell.angle_alpha   90.00
_cell.angle_beta   90.00
_cell.angle_gamma   90.00
#
_symmetry.space_group_name_H-M   'P 1'
#
loop_
_entity.id
_entity.type
_entity.pdbx_description
1 polymer ?
#
loop_
_entity_poly.entity_id
_entity_poly.type
_entity_poly.pdbx_seq_one_letter_code
_entity_poly.pdbx_strand_id
1 'polypeptide(L)'
;VARAKNMCIFQIDLFSARGCLPDNLFEVPQREKEIRYSSRTRLNTDIFCKLQAMRRAIRHLRGKLPPEFDDNPHWQLLDRLSCDAAVTIVQLIHRRAAYWTESNDYEFSRYSIEEHWQAGRADVMRTLNHPAWKNRKPPEEGVRVFDLTREIDTDPKERAM
;
A
#
# COMPACT_ATOMS: atom_id res chain seq x y z
N VAL A 1 -10.04 -18.75 -22.14
CA VAL A 1 -10.03 -17.82 -21.00
C VAL A 1 -8.71 -17.08 -21.04
N ALA A 2 -8.74 -15.74 -21.17
CA ALA A 2 -7.52 -14.95 -21.17
C ALA A 2 -6.79 -15.13 -19.84
N ARG A 3 -5.49 -15.44 -19.91
CA ARG A 3 -4.65 -15.57 -18.70
C ARG A 3 -4.60 -14.23 -17.99
N ALA A 4 -4.89 -14.19 -16.72
CA ALA A 4 -4.79 -12.98 -15.92
C ALA A 4 -3.35 -12.47 -15.98
N LYS A 5 -3.18 -11.17 -16.27
CA LYS A 5 -1.85 -10.55 -16.33
C LYS A 5 -1.40 -10.18 -14.93
N ASN A 6 -0.15 -10.47 -14.62
CA ASN A 6 0.46 -9.98 -13.39
C ASN A 6 0.52 -8.45 -13.41
N MET A 7 0.29 -7.83 -12.27
CA MET A 7 0.19 -6.39 -12.11
C MET A 7 1.20 -5.89 -11.07
N CYS A 8 1.81 -4.74 -11.35
CA CYS A 8 2.59 -4.01 -10.39
C CYS A 8 1.95 -2.63 -10.17
N ILE A 9 1.58 -2.31 -8.94
CA ILE A 9 0.91 -1.09 -8.54
C ILE A 9 1.86 -0.28 -7.66
N PHE A 10 2.15 0.96 -8.05
CA PHE A 10 2.80 1.94 -7.18
C PHE A 10 1.72 2.79 -6.52
N GLN A 11 1.63 2.70 -5.21
CA GLN A 11 0.67 3.43 -4.40
C GLN A 11 1.41 4.56 -3.67
N ILE A 12 1.12 5.79 -4.07
CA ILE A 12 1.72 6.99 -3.47
C ILE A 12 0.74 7.52 -2.44
N ASP A 13 1.22 7.74 -1.22
CA ASP A 13 0.44 8.32 -0.12
C ASP A 13 1.21 9.51 0.46
N LEU A 14 0.51 10.64 0.58
CA LEU A 14 1.06 11.87 1.13
C LEU A 14 1.00 11.93 2.65
N PHE A 15 0.27 10.99 3.27
CA PHE A 15 0.02 10.99 4.70
C PHE A 15 0.43 9.66 5.33
N SER A 16 1.19 9.74 6.43
CA SER A 16 1.58 8.55 7.20
C SER A 16 0.64 8.35 8.39
N ALA A 17 0.08 7.13 8.53
CA ALA A 17 -0.68 6.76 9.73
C ALA A 17 0.20 6.69 10.98
N ARG A 18 1.49 6.44 10.80
CA ARG A 18 2.48 6.37 11.87
C ARG A 18 3.24 7.69 11.94
N GLY A 19 3.53 8.15 13.13
CA GLY A 19 4.26 9.36 13.40
C GLY A 19 4.34 9.57 14.90
N CYS A 20 5.19 10.50 15.32
CA CYS A 20 5.34 10.87 16.72
C CYS A 20 4.04 11.46 17.29
N LEU A 21 3.91 11.41 18.61
CA LEU A 21 2.89 12.20 19.30
C LEU A 21 3.23 13.68 19.11
N PRO A 22 2.22 14.55 18.96
CA PRO A 22 2.43 15.99 18.93
C PRO A 22 3.08 16.48 20.21
N ASP A 23 4.14 17.29 20.09
CA ASP A 23 4.82 17.89 21.23
C ASP A 23 4.10 19.16 21.72
N ASN A 24 3.23 19.73 20.90
CA ASN A 24 2.48 20.96 21.19
C ASN A 24 1.11 20.96 20.50
N LEU A 25 0.23 21.88 20.92
CA LEU A 25 -1.13 22.00 20.40
C LEU A 25 -1.20 22.36 18.91
N PHE A 26 -0.18 23.01 18.36
CA PHE A 26 -0.15 23.39 16.95
C PHE A 26 0.09 22.19 16.02
N GLU A 27 0.69 21.12 16.52
CA GLU A 27 0.94 19.90 15.76
C GLU A 27 -0.27 18.94 15.76
N VAL A 28 -1.20 19.13 16.70
CA VAL A 28 -2.38 18.24 16.84
C VAL A 28 -3.24 18.19 15.59
N PRO A 29 -3.65 19.33 14.96
CA PRO A 29 -4.47 19.30 13.75
C PRO A 29 -3.78 18.59 12.58
N GLN A 30 -2.46 18.78 12.47
CA GLN A 30 -1.67 18.10 11.45
C GLN A 30 -1.65 16.59 11.68
N ARG A 31 -1.44 16.14 12.91
CA ARG A 31 -1.45 14.72 13.25
C ARG A 31 -2.82 14.08 13.05
N GLU A 32 -3.88 14.78 13.40
CA GLU A 32 -5.25 14.36 13.10
C GLU A 32 -5.46 14.14 11.60
N LYS A 33 -5.00 15.06 10.78
CA LYS A 33 -5.09 15.01 9.33
C LYS A 33 -4.34 13.80 8.76
N GLU A 34 -3.12 13.56 9.22
CA GLU A 34 -2.32 12.41 8.82
C GLU A 34 -3.04 11.09 9.13
N ILE A 35 -3.56 10.94 10.34
CA ILE A 35 -4.31 9.74 10.74
C ILE A 35 -5.57 9.57 9.90
N ARG A 36 -6.33 10.64 9.72
CA ARG A 36 -7.60 10.64 9.01
C ARG A 36 -7.45 10.21 7.54
N TYR A 37 -6.44 10.73 6.85
CA TYR A 37 -6.26 10.44 5.42
C TYR A 37 -5.51 9.13 5.16
N SER A 38 -4.48 8.83 5.93
CA SER A 38 -3.70 7.61 5.76
C SER A 38 -4.47 6.32 6.09
N SER A 39 -5.45 6.39 6.99
CA SER A 39 -6.24 5.21 7.38
C SER A 39 -7.01 4.59 6.21
N ARG A 40 -7.47 5.40 5.26
CA ARG A 40 -8.20 4.94 4.07
C ARG A 40 -7.34 4.12 3.13
N THR A 41 -6.11 4.55 2.89
CA THR A 41 -5.15 3.84 2.04
C THR A 41 -4.85 2.44 2.57
N ARG A 42 -4.62 2.32 3.86
CA ARG A 42 -4.40 1.03 4.52
C ARG A 42 -5.61 0.13 4.43
N LEU A 43 -6.78 0.64 4.80
CA LEU A 43 -8.02 -0.11 4.74
C LEU A 43 -8.28 -0.64 3.34
N ASN A 44 -8.10 0.19 2.32
CA ASN A 44 -8.29 -0.21 0.93
C ASN A 44 -7.32 -1.31 0.51
N THR A 45 -6.05 -1.21 0.91
CA THR A 45 -5.04 -2.24 0.63
C THR A 45 -5.40 -3.57 1.31
N ASP A 46 -5.81 -3.52 2.58
CA ASP A 46 -6.21 -4.71 3.35
C ASP A 46 -7.46 -5.37 2.75
N ILE A 47 -8.46 -4.59 2.36
CA ILE A 47 -9.66 -5.08 1.66
C ILE A 47 -9.27 -5.72 0.33
N PHE A 48 -8.41 -5.06 -0.44
CA PHE A 48 -7.95 -5.60 -1.72
C PHE A 48 -7.23 -6.94 -1.54
N CYS A 49 -6.34 -7.06 -0.55
CA CYS A 49 -5.64 -8.32 -0.24
C CYS A 49 -6.63 -9.44 0.11
N LYS A 50 -7.64 -9.14 0.95
CA LYS A 50 -8.68 -10.10 1.32
C LYS A 50 -9.52 -10.54 0.11
N LEU A 51 -9.96 -9.58 -0.71
CA LEU A 51 -10.71 -9.87 -1.92
C LEU A 51 -9.90 -10.73 -2.90
N GLN A 52 -8.63 -10.43 -3.09
CA GLN A 52 -7.78 -11.21 -3.97
C GLN A 52 -7.56 -12.64 -3.44
N ALA A 53 -7.42 -12.81 -2.13
CA ALA A 53 -7.35 -14.13 -1.51
C ALA A 53 -8.64 -14.94 -1.75
N MET A 54 -9.82 -14.30 -1.59
CA MET A 54 -11.12 -14.94 -1.90
C MET A 54 -11.23 -15.32 -3.38
N ARG A 55 -10.86 -14.43 -4.29
CA ARG A 55 -10.89 -14.69 -5.75
C ARG A 55 -10.01 -15.88 -6.14
N ARG A 56 -8.85 -16.00 -5.51
CA ARG A 56 -7.97 -17.16 -5.67
C ARG A 56 -8.62 -18.44 -5.15
N ALA A 57 -9.18 -18.39 -3.94
CA ALA A 57 -9.85 -19.55 -3.35
C ALA A 57 -10.97 -20.07 -4.28
N ILE A 58 -11.77 -19.17 -4.84
CA ILE A 58 -12.80 -19.53 -5.83
C ILE A 58 -12.15 -20.19 -7.06
N ARG A 59 -11.06 -19.64 -7.57
CA ARG A 59 -10.33 -20.19 -8.71
C ARG A 59 -9.81 -21.62 -8.43
N HIS A 60 -9.28 -21.86 -7.24
CA HIS A 60 -8.84 -23.19 -6.83
C HIS A 60 -9.98 -24.20 -6.66
N LEU A 61 -11.15 -23.73 -6.21
CA LEU A 61 -12.33 -24.59 -6.05
C LEU A 61 -12.91 -25.01 -7.39
N ARG A 62 -12.80 -24.19 -8.42
CA ARG A 62 -13.33 -24.47 -9.77
C ARG A 62 -12.97 -25.87 -10.29
N GLY A 63 -11.73 -26.30 -10.10
CA GLY A 63 -11.25 -27.61 -10.54
C GLY A 63 -11.60 -28.76 -9.61
N LYS A 64 -12.27 -28.48 -8.48
CA LYS A 64 -12.61 -29.49 -7.45
C LYS A 64 -14.12 -29.67 -7.28
N LEU A 65 -14.93 -28.79 -7.84
CA LEU A 65 -16.38 -28.89 -7.76
C LEU A 65 -16.91 -29.88 -8.80
N PRO A 66 -17.94 -30.67 -8.43
CA PRO A 66 -18.63 -31.55 -9.38
C PRO A 66 -19.29 -30.75 -10.51
N PRO A 67 -19.42 -31.32 -11.72
CA PRO A 67 -20.02 -30.64 -12.90
C PRO A 67 -21.44 -30.14 -12.67
N GLU A 68 -22.16 -30.71 -11.71
CA GLU A 68 -23.53 -30.30 -11.33
C GLU A 68 -23.60 -28.84 -10.86
N PHE A 69 -22.47 -28.26 -10.43
CA PHE A 69 -22.37 -26.87 -10.02
C PHE A 69 -22.27 -25.90 -11.19
N ASP A 70 -21.94 -26.36 -12.39
CA ASP A 70 -21.70 -25.47 -13.55
C ASP A 70 -22.96 -24.68 -13.94
N ASP A 71 -24.14 -25.24 -13.74
CA ASP A 71 -25.42 -24.58 -14.01
C ASP A 71 -25.96 -23.78 -12.82
N ASN A 72 -25.29 -23.80 -11.66
CA ASN A 72 -25.71 -23.04 -10.50
C ASN A 72 -25.41 -21.54 -10.69
N PRO A 73 -26.43 -20.65 -10.62
CA PRO A 73 -26.24 -19.22 -10.88
C PRO A 73 -25.32 -18.55 -9.86
N HIS A 74 -25.28 -19.00 -8.62
CA HIS A 74 -24.37 -18.45 -7.61
C HIS A 74 -22.93 -18.87 -7.89
N TRP A 75 -22.72 -20.12 -8.33
CA TRP A 75 -21.39 -20.56 -8.74
C TRP A 75 -20.90 -19.78 -9.97
N GLN A 76 -21.74 -19.60 -10.98
CA GLN A 76 -21.40 -18.82 -12.16
C GLN A 76 -21.01 -17.37 -11.82
N LEU A 77 -21.70 -16.75 -10.84
CA LEU A 77 -21.34 -15.43 -10.33
C LEU A 77 -19.95 -15.44 -9.69
N LEU A 78 -19.68 -16.40 -8.81
CA LEU A 78 -18.39 -16.52 -8.13
C LEU A 78 -17.25 -16.81 -9.12
N ASP A 79 -17.49 -17.69 -10.09
CA ASP A 79 -16.50 -18.05 -11.09
C ASP A 79 -16.07 -16.86 -11.96
N ARG A 80 -17.02 -15.97 -12.32
CA ARG A 80 -16.69 -14.71 -13.03
C ARG A 80 -15.81 -13.78 -12.21
N LEU A 81 -15.91 -13.83 -10.89
CA LEU A 81 -15.08 -13.04 -9.98
C LEU A 81 -13.73 -13.69 -9.71
N SER A 82 -13.55 -14.96 -10.08
CA SER A 82 -12.32 -15.69 -9.82
C SER A 82 -11.11 -15.09 -10.56
N CYS A 83 -9.97 -15.05 -9.90
CA CYS A 83 -8.74 -14.49 -10.48
C CYS A 83 -7.51 -15.11 -9.81
N ASP A 84 -6.54 -15.48 -10.62
CA ASP A 84 -5.24 -16.00 -10.19
C ASP A 84 -4.08 -15.03 -10.46
N ALA A 85 -4.38 -13.78 -10.85
CA ALA A 85 -3.37 -12.78 -11.10
C ALA A 85 -2.51 -12.52 -9.87
N ALA A 86 -1.21 -12.49 -10.07
CA ALA A 86 -0.27 -12.05 -9.07
C ALA A 86 -0.16 -10.52 -9.07
N VAL A 87 -0.31 -9.89 -7.91
CA VAL A 87 -0.26 -8.44 -7.76
C VAL A 87 0.86 -8.05 -6.80
N THR A 88 1.74 -7.17 -7.27
CA THR A 88 2.76 -6.54 -6.44
C THR A 88 2.33 -5.11 -6.16
N ILE A 89 2.24 -4.72 -4.89
CA ILE A 89 1.94 -3.35 -4.46
C ILE A 89 3.20 -2.78 -3.83
N VAL A 90 3.62 -1.61 -4.31
CA VAL A 90 4.72 -0.84 -3.73
C VAL A 90 4.13 0.40 -3.10
N GLN A 91 4.27 0.55 -1.80
CA GLN A 91 3.80 1.71 -1.06
C GLN A 91 4.94 2.72 -0.94
N LEU A 92 4.71 3.91 -1.47
CA LEU A 92 5.58 5.08 -1.34
C LEU A 92 4.85 6.07 -0.44
N ILE A 93 5.05 5.93 0.86
CA ILE A 93 4.37 6.75 1.86
C ILE A 93 5.31 7.88 2.25
N HIS A 94 4.87 9.13 2.03
CA HIS A 94 5.62 10.28 2.46
C HIS A 94 5.65 10.37 3.99
N ARG A 95 6.83 10.37 4.56
CA ARG A 95 7.08 10.51 6.00
C ARG A 95 7.85 11.78 6.23
N ARG A 96 7.32 12.63 7.07
CA ARG A 96 7.89 13.96 7.33
C ARG A 96 9.03 13.88 8.32
N ALA A 97 10.01 14.76 8.15
CA ALA A 97 10.95 15.08 9.22
C ALA A 97 10.25 15.93 10.30
N ALA A 98 10.67 15.78 11.56
CA ALA A 98 9.98 16.27 12.77
C ALA A 98 9.73 17.79 12.91
N TYR A 99 10.13 18.63 11.95
CA TYR A 99 10.07 20.11 12.07
C TYR A 99 9.15 20.79 11.03
N TRP A 100 8.24 20.06 10.42
CA TRP A 100 7.34 20.62 9.41
C TRP A 100 6.05 21.14 10.03
N THR A 101 5.64 22.36 9.62
CA THR A 101 4.46 23.05 10.12
C THR A 101 3.20 22.77 9.30
N GLU A 102 2.04 23.18 9.81
CA GLU A 102 0.67 22.87 9.34
C GLU A 102 0.34 23.22 7.89
N SER A 103 1.14 24.07 7.23
CA SER A 103 0.77 24.71 5.96
C SER A 103 1.03 23.87 4.70
N ASN A 104 1.51 22.63 4.83
CA ASN A 104 2.07 21.88 3.71
C ASN A 104 1.08 21.44 2.62
N ASP A 105 -0.22 21.44 2.89
CA ASP A 105 -1.22 21.04 1.88
C ASP A 105 -1.59 22.19 0.94
N TYR A 106 -1.32 23.42 1.34
CA TYR A 106 -1.62 24.65 0.60
C TYR A 106 -0.41 25.57 0.46
N GLU A 107 0.76 25.13 0.88
CA GLU A 107 2.02 25.80 0.67
C GLU A 107 2.63 25.35 -0.67
N PHE A 108 2.51 26.23 -1.68
CA PHE A 108 2.95 25.97 -3.04
C PHE A 108 4.12 26.86 -3.45
N SER A 109 4.94 27.30 -2.49
CA SER A 109 6.17 28.02 -2.84
C SER A 109 7.09 27.10 -3.65
N ARG A 110 7.92 27.71 -4.47
CA ARG A 110 8.91 26.97 -5.25
C ARG A 110 9.81 26.10 -4.36
N TYR A 111 10.17 26.62 -3.19
CA TYR A 111 10.99 25.90 -2.23
C TYR A 111 10.32 24.61 -1.76
N SER A 112 9.07 24.69 -1.30
CA SER A 112 8.31 23.53 -0.83
C SER A 112 8.09 22.49 -1.94
N ILE A 113 7.81 22.95 -3.16
CA ILE A 113 7.65 22.08 -4.32
C ILE A 113 8.96 21.34 -4.63
N GLU A 114 10.08 22.04 -4.66
CA GLU A 114 11.39 21.44 -4.93
C GLU A 114 11.78 20.44 -3.82
N GLU A 115 11.49 20.75 -2.57
CA GLU A 115 11.77 19.87 -1.44
C GLU A 115 10.92 18.58 -1.48
N HIS A 116 9.61 18.70 -1.71
CA HIS A 116 8.72 17.54 -1.88
C HIS A 116 9.15 16.68 -3.06
N TRP A 117 9.54 17.29 -4.15
CA TRP A 117 10.06 16.59 -5.31
C TRP A 117 11.33 15.78 -4.98
N GLN A 118 12.29 16.39 -4.29
CA GLN A 118 13.53 15.73 -3.88
C GLN A 118 13.25 14.58 -2.89
N ALA A 119 12.36 14.79 -1.92
CA ALA A 119 11.95 13.75 -0.97
C ALA A 119 11.31 12.56 -1.69
N GLY A 120 10.33 12.81 -2.55
CA GLY A 120 9.68 11.76 -3.33
C GLY A 120 10.65 10.99 -4.23
N ARG A 121 11.57 11.71 -4.89
CA ARG A 121 12.62 11.08 -5.69
C ARG A 121 13.54 10.21 -4.85
N ALA A 122 13.94 10.67 -3.67
CA ALA A 122 14.77 9.91 -2.75
C ALA A 122 14.07 8.61 -2.29
N ASP A 123 12.78 8.67 -1.96
CA ASP A 123 11.98 7.51 -1.56
C ASP A 123 11.86 6.48 -2.68
N VAL A 124 11.63 6.92 -3.90
CA VAL A 124 11.61 6.04 -5.08
C VAL A 124 12.96 5.38 -5.28
N MET A 125 14.04 6.15 -5.29
CA MET A 125 15.39 5.63 -5.50
C MET A 125 15.80 4.64 -4.40
N ARG A 126 15.43 4.93 -3.15
CA ARG A 126 15.65 4.05 -2.00
C ARG A 126 14.90 2.72 -2.19
N THR A 127 13.62 2.80 -2.54
CA THR A 127 12.79 1.62 -2.81
C THR A 127 13.36 0.76 -3.95
N LEU A 128 13.71 1.37 -5.07
CA LEU A 128 14.28 0.67 -6.23
C LEU A 128 15.64 0.05 -5.95
N ASN A 129 16.42 0.66 -5.05
CA ASN A 129 17.74 0.17 -4.66
C ASN A 129 17.69 -0.83 -3.50
N HIS A 130 16.58 -0.95 -2.81
CA HIS A 130 16.44 -1.85 -1.67
C HIS A 130 16.63 -3.32 -2.08
N PRO A 131 17.42 -4.12 -1.33
CA PRO A 131 17.67 -5.53 -1.66
C PRO A 131 16.40 -6.36 -1.83
N ALA A 132 15.40 -6.14 -0.96
CA ALA A 132 14.11 -6.84 -1.05
C ALA A 132 13.37 -6.56 -2.36
N TRP A 133 13.53 -5.35 -2.92
CA TRP A 133 12.97 -5.01 -4.22
C TRP A 133 13.78 -5.60 -5.38
N LYS A 134 15.11 -5.43 -5.35
CA LYS A 134 16.00 -5.95 -6.41
C LYS A 134 15.94 -7.45 -6.56
N ASN A 135 15.88 -8.17 -5.44
CA ASN A 135 15.86 -9.64 -5.41
C ASN A 135 14.43 -10.21 -5.36
N ARG A 136 13.39 -9.36 -5.56
CA ARG A 136 12.02 -9.85 -5.55
C ARG A 136 11.77 -10.84 -6.66
N LYS A 137 11.15 -11.95 -6.31
CA LYS A 137 10.48 -12.81 -7.28
C LYS A 137 9.06 -12.28 -7.44
N PRO A 138 8.52 -12.21 -8.67
CA PRO A 138 7.09 -12.00 -8.83
C PRO A 138 6.35 -13.02 -7.95
N PRO A 139 5.32 -12.61 -7.21
CA PRO A 139 4.53 -13.59 -6.50
C PRO A 139 3.96 -14.56 -7.54
N GLU A 140 4.07 -15.84 -7.27
CA GLU A 140 3.49 -16.86 -8.17
C GLU A 140 1.98 -16.69 -8.22
N GLU A 141 1.42 -16.24 -7.12
CA GLU A 141 0.00 -15.95 -6.93
C GLU A 141 -0.25 -15.01 -5.76
N GLY A 142 -1.40 -14.33 -5.80
CA GLY A 142 -1.87 -13.48 -4.72
C GLY A 142 -1.30 -12.06 -4.73
N VAL A 143 -1.21 -11.45 -3.54
CA VAL A 143 -0.76 -10.07 -3.38
C VAL A 143 0.50 -10.02 -2.53
N ARG A 144 1.50 -9.29 -3.00
CA ARG A 144 2.69 -8.96 -2.22
C ARG A 144 2.81 -7.45 -2.06
N VAL A 145 2.91 -6.99 -0.83
CA VAL A 145 3.01 -5.57 -0.49
C VAL A 145 4.44 -5.27 -0.03
N PHE A 146 5.03 -4.22 -0.58
CA PHE A 146 6.31 -3.66 -0.18
C PHE A 146 6.11 -2.26 0.39
N ASP A 147 6.50 -2.05 1.65
CA ASP A 147 6.65 -0.75 2.30
C ASP A 147 8.12 -0.63 2.74
N LEU A 148 8.97 -0.22 1.81
CA LEU A 148 10.44 -0.21 1.98
C LEU A 148 10.99 1.13 2.46
N THR A 149 10.13 2.13 2.62
CA THR A 149 10.49 3.42 3.22
C THR A 149 10.37 3.41 4.75
N ARG A 150 9.83 2.35 5.32
CA ARG A 150 9.51 2.21 6.75
C ARG A 150 10.72 2.08 7.67
N GLU A 151 11.84 1.54 7.18
CA GLU A 151 13.00 1.19 8.02
C GLU A 151 13.78 2.40 8.56
N ILE A 152 13.45 3.62 8.12
CA ILE A 152 14.18 4.84 8.47
C ILE A 152 13.52 5.61 9.62
N ASP A 153 12.22 5.34 9.87
CA ASP A 153 11.45 6.01 10.93
C ASP A 153 11.52 5.32 12.30
N THR A 154 12.41 4.39 12.50
CA THR A 154 12.61 3.85 13.86
C THR A 154 13.38 4.85 14.70
N ASP A 155 12.66 5.78 15.32
CA ASP A 155 13.13 6.55 16.46
C ASP A 155 13.74 5.57 17.47
N PRO A 156 14.98 5.80 17.95
CA PRO A 156 15.60 4.97 18.99
C PRO A 156 14.72 4.78 20.23
N LYS A 157 13.76 5.68 20.49
CA LYS A 157 12.80 5.62 21.60
C LYS A 157 11.70 4.54 21.42
N GLU A 158 11.38 4.12 20.21
CA GLU A 158 10.41 3.02 19.97
C GLU A 158 11.02 1.62 20.16
N ARG A 159 12.35 1.48 20.22
CA ARG A 159 13.03 0.19 20.47
C ARG A 159 13.06 -0.21 21.95
N ALA A 160 12.64 0.67 22.87
CA ALA A 160 12.71 0.46 24.32
C ALA A 160 11.36 0.18 24.99
N MET A 161 10.30 -0.07 24.22
CA MET A 161 9.02 -0.63 24.65
C MET A 161 8.85 -1.98 23.96
#